data_6ef6d3acbe548c1993d1f4996b15b306
#
_entry.id   6ef6d3acbe548c1993d1f4996b15b306
#
_cell.length_a   1.000
_cell.length_b   1.000
_cell.length_c   1.000
_cell.angle_alpha   90.00
_cell.angle_beta   90.00
_cell.angle_gamma   90.00
#
_symmetry.space_group_name_H-M   'P 1'
#
loop_
_entity.id
_entity.type
_entity.pdbx_description
1 polymer ?
#
loop_
_entity_poly.entity_id
_entity_poly.type
_entity_poly.pdbx_seq_one_letter_code
_entity_poly.pdbx_strand_id
1 'polypeptide(L)'
;FKKNPDSNGRFHTDWLNMIYPRLRVAKSLLADDGVIFISIDDNEVHNLRKVCDEIFGEGNFVSQIVWEKRYTRSNNSKKFTTLTEPLLCYSKNITSILEIKEKRSKKADSIYSNPDNDPRGAWTSVSYVNPATKEQRPNLSYPLFNPITETTVDHPTNAWKYEKATYEQHVREDRLYWGRTGENSYPRLKKFLSEMDGVMVPVDLWRQEDTGTTDQASKDIENLLGRKMFDFSKPKELVMRILSLMINGDEGKDALILDFFSGSATTAHAVMQLNAEDGGARKF
;
A
#
# COMPACT_ATOMS: atom_id res chain seq x y z
N PHE A 1 20.00 -11.09 22.45
CA PHE A 1 20.59 -11.74 21.26
C PHE A 1 22.00 -11.20 21.05
N LYS A 2 23.00 -12.07 21.00
CA LYS A 2 24.35 -11.65 20.60
C LYS A 2 24.30 -11.42 19.08
N LYS A 3 24.87 -10.27 18.63
CA LYS A 3 25.09 -10.01 17.22
C LYS A 3 25.95 -11.13 16.65
N ASN A 4 25.52 -11.76 15.55
CA ASN A 4 26.34 -12.74 14.84
C ASN A 4 27.62 -12.05 14.36
N PRO A 5 28.80 -12.32 14.90
CA PRO A 5 30.01 -11.66 14.43
C PRO A 5 30.47 -12.28 13.12
N ASP A 6 31.00 -11.46 12.23
CA ASP A 6 31.59 -11.85 10.93
C ASP A 6 32.68 -12.93 11.06
N SER A 7 33.26 -13.07 12.24
CA SER A 7 34.26 -14.08 12.59
C SER A 7 33.71 -15.50 12.81
N ASN A 8 32.39 -15.65 12.89
CA ASN A 8 31.77 -16.97 12.97
C ASN A 8 31.55 -17.47 11.54
N GLY A 9 32.35 -18.42 11.05
CA GLY A 9 32.26 -18.96 9.69
C GLY A 9 30.90 -19.56 9.27
N ARG A 10 29.87 -19.37 10.11
CA ARG A 10 28.48 -19.76 9.89
C ARG A 10 27.52 -18.55 9.85
N PHE A 11 27.98 -17.48 9.33
CA PHE A 11 27.47 -16.11 9.31
C PHE A 11 25.93 -15.91 9.43
N HIS A 12 25.10 -16.65 8.68
CA HIS A 12 23.63 -16.56 8.72
C HIS A 12 22.97 -17.83 9.26
N THR A 13 23.75 -18.90 9.48
CA THR A 13 23.23 -20.25 9.76
C THR A 13 22.41 -20.29 11.06
N ASP A 14 22.88 -19.64 12.12
CA ASP A 14 22.20 -19.67 13.43
C ASP A 14 20.85 -18.97 13.34
N TRP A 15 20.78 -17.87 12.62
CA TRP A 15 19.52 -17.17 12.38
C TRP A 15 18.57 -18.00 11.52
N LEU A 16 19.07 -18.58 10.42
CA LEU A 16 18.29 -19.44 9.53
C LEU A 16 17.74 -20.68 10.26
N ASN A 17 18.55 -21.33 11.07
CA ASN A 17 18.13 -22.48 11.89
C ASN A 17 17.05 -22.12 12.90
N MET A 18 17.05 -20.88 13.38
CA MET A 18 16.05 -20.38 14.30
C MET A 18 14.73 -20.04 13.58
N ILE A 19 14.79 -19.35 12.42
CA ILE A 19 13.59 -18.83 11.75
C ILE A 19 12.88 -19.88 10.90
N TYR A 20 13.63 -20.76 10.21
CA TYR A 20 13.07 -21.73 9.27
C TYR A 20 11.99 -22.66 9.89
N PRO A 21 12.23 -23.37 11.00
CA PRO A 21 11.21 -24.24 11.59
C PRO A 21 9.99 -23.46 12.08
N ARG A 22 10.17 -22.21 12.52
CA ARG A 22 9.06 -21.36 12.98
C ARG A 22 8.17 -20.94 11.81
N LEU A 23 8.75 -20.59 10.67
CA LEU A 23 7.97 -20.25 9.47
C LEU A 23 7.21 -21.47 8.92
N ARG A 24 7.77 -22.68 9.01
CA ARG A 24 7.03 -23.91 8.64
C ARG A 24 5.81 -24.13 9.53
N VAL A 25 5.96 -23.95 10.84
CA VAL A 25 4.83 -24.03 11.78
C VAL A 25 3.83 -22.91 11.50
N ALA A 26 4.30 -21.67 11.30
CA ALA A 26 3.44 -20.54 10.97
C ALA A 26 2.58 -20.83 9.73
N LYS A 27 3.17 -21.37 8.64
CA LYS A 27 2.40 -21.75 7.46
C LYS A 27 1.29 -22.77 7.78
N SER A 28 1.57 -23.75 8.63
CA SER A 28 0.58 -24.78 8.99
C SER A 28 -0.58 -24.23 9.83
N LEU A 29 -0.35 -23.14 10.57
CA LEU A 29 -1.35 -22.48 11.41
C LEU A 29 -2.20 -21.45 10.64
N LEU A 30 -1.70 -20.94 9.49
CA LEU A 30 -2.46 -20.02 8.66
C LEU A 30 -3.74 -20.68 8.11
N ALA A 31 -4.84 -19.94 8.13
CA ALA A 31 -6.04 -20.25 7.35
C ALA A 31 -5.71 -20.25 5.85
N ASP A 32 -6.57 -20.81 5.00
CA ASP A 32 -6.28 -20.91 3.56
C ASP A 32 -6.20 -19.53 2.88
N ASP A 33 -6.95 -18.56 3.37
CA ASP A 33 -6.90 -17.13 3.01
C ASP A 33 -5.94 -16.32 3.90
N GLY A 34 -5.24 -16.98 4.82
CA GLY A 34 -4.35 -16.35 5.79
C GLY A 34 -3.10 -15.76 5.14
N VAL A 35 -2.61 -14.66 5.75
CA VAL A 35 -1.40 -13.95 5.35
C VAL A 35 -0.42 -13.83 6.49
N ILE A 36 0.86 -13.73 6.18
CA ILE A 36 1.93 -13.45 7.13
C ILE A 36 2.70 -12.20 6.72
N PHE A 37 2.92 -11.30 7.67
CA PHE A 37 3.79 -10.14 7.52
C PHE A 37 5.03 -10.33 8.39
N ILE A 38 6.20 -10.09 7.81
CA ILE A 38 7.47 -10.30 8.50
C ILE A 38 8.32 -9.05 8.32
N SER A 39 8.50 -8.29 9.40
CA SER A 39 9.45 -7.18 9.40
C SER A 39 10.87 -7.70 9.64
N ILE A 40 11.81 -7.20 8.85
CA ILE A 40 13.20 -7.63 8.87
C ILE A 40 14.12 -6.47 8.48
N ASP A 41 15.34 -6.48 8.95
CA ASP A 41 16.34 -5.51 8.51
C ASP A 41 17.06 -5.93 7.22
N ASP A 42 17.92 -5.04 6.70
CA ASP A 42 18.68 -5.23 5.49
C ASP A 42 19.76 -6.33 5.60
N ASN A 43 20.10 -6.79 6.79
CA ASN A 43 21.09 -7.87 6.97
C ASN A 43 20.56 -9.23 6.52
N GLU A 44 19.27 -9.52 6.79
CA GLU A 44 18.70 -10.85 6.59
C GLU A 44 17.53 -10.89 5.58
N VAL A 45 17.08 -9.75 5.03
CA VAL A 45 15.92 -9.70 4.13
C VAL A 45 16.05 -10.64 2.92
N HIS A 46 17.24 -10.74 2.34
CA HIS A 46 17.51 -11.60 1.18
C HIS A 46 17.47 -13.09 1.52
N ASN A 47 17.92 -13.49 2.71
CA ASN A 47 17.85 -14.85 3.20
C ASN A 47 16.40 -15.20 3.58
N LEU A 48 15.72 -14.29 4.28
CA LEU A 48 14.31 -14.45 4.64
C LEU A 48 13.44 -14.65 3.40
N ARG A 49 13.65 -13.84 2.34
CA ARG A 49 12.91 -13.96 1.09
C ARG A 49 13.05 -15.36 0.48
N LYS A 50 14.26 -15.90 0.40
CA LYS A 50 14.52 -17.25 -0.13
C LYS A 50 13.85 -18.34 0.72
N VAL A 51 13.96 -18.23 2.03
CA VAL A 51 13.30 -19.17 2.96
C VAL A 51 11.79 -19.13 2.83
N CYS A 52 11.22 -17.93 2.70
CA CYS A 52 9.77 -17.79 2.50
C CYS A 52 9.32 -18.32 1.14
N ASP A 53 10.08 -18.09 0.06
CA ASP A 53 9.80 -18.65 -1.26
C ASP A 53 9.81 -20.19 -1.22
N GLU A 54 10.75 -20.81 -0.49
CA GLU A 54 10.78 -22.29 -0.30
C GLU A 54 9.58 -22.80 0.52
N ILE A 55 9.27 -22.11 1.63
CA ILE A 55 8.23 -22.59 2.57
C ILE A 55 6.84 -22.28 2.04
N PHE A 56 6.54 -21.05 1.66
CA PHE A 56 5.20 -20.61 1.23
C PHE A 56 4.96 -20.89 -0.25
N GLY A 57 6.01 -20.91 -1.06
CA GLY A 57 5.99 -20.95 -2.52
C GLY A 57 6.16 -19.53 -3.08
N GLU A 58 7.00 -19.38 -4.11
CA GLU A 58 7.27 -18.10 -4.77
C GLU A 58 5.98 -17.44 -5.31
N GLY A 59 5.05 -18.26 -5.86
CA GLY A 59 3.76 -17.77 -6.36
C GLY A 59 2.82 -17.23 -5.29
N ASN A 60 3.10 -17.44 -4.00
CA ASN A 60 2.33 -16.92 -2.87
C ASN A 60 2.93 -15.64 -2.25
N PHE A 61 3.96 -15.09 -2.88
CA PHE A 61 4.48 -13.78 -2.52
C PHE A 61 3.47 -12.68 -2.90
N VAL A 62 3.08 -11.87 -1.93
CA VAL A 62 2.13 -10.77 -2.14
C VAL A 62 2.88 -9.48 -2.44
N SER A 63 3.75 -9.04 -1.53
CA SER A 63 4.49 -7.79 -1.70
C SER A 63 5.69 -7.70 -0.75
N GLN A 64 6.66 -6.88 -1.12
CA GLN A 64 7.66 -6.33 -0.21
C GLN A 64 7.33 -4.86 0.03
N ILE A 65 6.87 -4.56 1.23
CA ILE A 65 6.51 -3.21 1.65
C ILE A 65 7.75 -2.51 2.19
N VAL A 66 7.95 -1.27 1.82
CA VAL A 66 9.00 -0.40 2.32
C VAL A 66 8.41 0.54 3.36
N TRP A 67 8.66 0.28 4.64
CA TRP A 67 8.21 1.11 5.74
C TRP A 67 9.24 2.19 6.09
N GLU A 68 8.83 3.46 6.12
CA GLU A 68 9.64 4.59 6.58
C GLU A 68 9.65 4.63 8.11
N LYS A 69 10.62 3.91 8.72
CA LYS A 69 10.72 3.76 10.19
C LYS A 69 11.22 5.01 10.93
N ARG A 70 11.78 5.97 10.19
CA ARG A 70 12.25 7.28 10.68
C ARG A 70 12.34 8.27 9.54
N TYR A 71 12.28 9.56 9.86
CA TYR A 71 12.36 10.66 8.90
C TYR A 71 13.61 11.53 9.05
N THR A 72 14.35 11.37 10.16
CA THR A 72 15.54 12.17 10.44
C THR A 72 16.82 11.49 9.98
N ARG A 73 17.74 12.26 9.43
CA ARG A 73 19.08 11.79 9.08
C ARG A 73 19.92 11.59 10.35
N SER A 74 20.79 10.59 10.33
CA SER A 74 21.80 10.41 11.38
C SER A 74 23.06 11.20 11.03
N ASN A 75 23.45 12.12 11.90
CA ASN A 75 24.69 12.90 11.77
C ASN A 75 25.95 12.04 11.93
N ASN A 76 25.81 10.83 12.50
CA ASN A 76 26.91 9.90 12.74
C ASN A 76 27.14 8.92 11.58
N SER A 77 26.29 8.95 10.55
CA SER A 77 26.45 8.06 9.40
C SER A 77 27.51 8.63 8.42
N LYS A 78 28.51 7.81 8.08
CA LYS A 78 29.55 8.17 7.09
C LYS A 78 29.14 7.83 5.64
N LYS A 79 28.06 7.11 5.43
CA LYS A 79 27.56 6.67 4.12
C LYS A 79 26.10 7.06 3.99
N PHE A 80 25.22 6.08 3.83
CA PHE A 80 23.77 6.32 3.79
C PHE A 80 23.15 6.20 5.19
N THR A 81 22.17 7.03 5.49
CA THR A 81 21.29 6.85 6.66
C THR A 81 20.12 5.97 6.24
N THR A 82 19.97 4.82 6.89
CA THR A 82 18.83 3.93 6.65
C THR A 82 17.58 4.51 7.30
N LEU A 83 16.63 4.94 6.49
CA LEU A 83 15.34 5.50 6.94
C LEU A 83 14.21 4.47 6.87
N THR A 84 14.42 3.37 6.16
CA THR A 84 13.39 2.39 5.84
C THR A 84 13.68 1.03 6.42
N GLU A 85 12.65 0.20 6.47
CA GLU A 85 12.74 -1.21 6.83
C GLU A 85 11.76 -2.00 5.96
N PRO A 86 12.18 -3.14 5.37
CA PRO A 86 11.27 -3.96 4.58
C PRO A 86 10.35 -4.81 5.46
N LEU A 87 9.09 -4.97 4.99
CA LEU A 87 8.16 -5.97 5.45
C LEU A 87 7.85 -6.91 4.30
N LEU A 88 8.05 -8.21 4.47
CA LEU A 88 7.65 -9.22 3.50
C LEU A 88 6.23 -9.67 3.80
N CYS A 89 5.39 -9.75 2.78
CA CYS A 89 4.04 -10.28 2.86
C CYS A 89 3.91 -11.52 1.98
N TYR A 90 3.48 -12.62 2.58
CA TYR A 90 3.14 -13.86 1.90
C TYR A 90 1.72 -14.30 2.28
N SER A 91 1.04 -14.94 1.35
CA SER A 91 -0.20 -15.66 1.61
C SER A 91 0.06 -17.15 1.77
N LYS A 92 -0.86 -17.87 2.40
CA LYS A 92 -0.89 -19.33 2.33
C LYS A 92 -1.29 -19.80 0.93
N ASN A 93 -2.30 -19.13 0.36
CA ASN A 93 -2.78 -19.36 -1.00
C ASN A 93 -3.19 -18.05 -1.65
N ILE A 94 -2.42 -17.58 -2.64
CA ILE A 94 -2.65 -16.30 -3.29
C ILE A 94 -4.01 -16.24 -4.02
N THR A 95 -4.52 -17.36 -4.49
CA THR A 95 -5.82 -17.41 -5.18
C THR A 95 -7.02 -17.17 -4.25
N SER A 96 -6.83 -17.30 -2.95
CA SER A 96 -7.84 -16.96 -1.93
C SER A 96 -7.88 -15.47 -1.62
N ILE A 97 -6.87 -14.69 -2.05
CA ILE A 97 -6.82 -13.24 -1.89
C ILE A 97 -7.23 -12.61 -3.22
N LEU A 98 -8.50 -12.31 -3.38
CA LEU A 98 -9.01 -11.73 -4.62
C LEU A 98 -8.55 -10.28 -4.81
N GLU A 99 -8.60 -9.47 -3.73
CA GLU A 99 -8.29 -8.06 -3.80
C GLU A 99 -7.92 -7.51 -2.42
N ILE A 100 -6.87 -6.67 -2.35
CA ILE A 100 -6.52 -5.94 -1.14
C ILE A 100 -6.89 -4.49 -1.37
N LYS A 101 -7.71 -3.93 -0.47
CA LYS A 101 -8.20 -2.56 -0.54
C LYS A 101 -7.98 -1.82 0.77
N GLU A 102 -7.67 -0.53 0.68
CA GLU A 102 -7.64 0.38 1.81
C GLU A 102 -8.67 1.50 1.64
N LYS A 103 -9.17 2.04 2.74
CA LYS A 103 -10.04 3.22 2.71
C LYS A 103 -9.28 4.41 2.14
N ARG A 104 -9.93 5.19 1.31
CA ARG A 104 -9.37 6.43 0.76
C ARG A 104 -8.99 7.38 1.90
N SER A 105 -7.80 7.95 1.80
CA SER A 105 -7.35 8.97 2.76
C SER A 105 -7.85 10.36 2.35
N LYS A 106 -7.99 11.26 3.31
CA LYS A 106 -8.27 12.69 3.03
C LYS A 106 -7.24 13.30 2.08
N LYS A 107 -5.99 12.84 2.12
CA LYS A 107 -4.91 13.26 1.22
C LYS A 107 -5.16 12.78 -0.21
N ALA A 108 -5.63 11.55 -0.40
CA ALA A 108 -6.02 11.03 -1.70
C ALA A 108 -7.23 11.78 -2.29
N ASP A 109 -8.12 12.28 -1.45
CA ASP A 109 -9.29 13.04 -1.87
C ASP A 109 -8.99 14.53 -2.10
N SER A 110 -7.89 15.06 -1.57
CA SER A 110 -7.53 16.48 -1.71
C SER A 110 -7.20 16.92 -3.13
N ILE A 111 -6.94 15.99 -4.05
CA ILE A 111 -6.72 16.27 -5.47
C ILE A 111 -8.03 16.52 -6.24
N TYR A 112 -9.19 16.24 -5.61
CA TYR A 112 -10.51 16.47 -6.20
C TYR A 112 -11.00 17.86 -5.82
N SER A 113 -11.52 18.58 -6.79
CA SER A 113 -12.12 19.91 -6.62
C SER A 113 -13.30 20.07 -7.59
N ASN A 114 -14.14 21.08 -7.37
CA ASN A 114 -15.27 21.37 -8.25
C ASN A 114 -15.19 22.81 -8.78
N PRO A 115 -14.25 23.09 -9.71
CA PRO A 115 -14.01 24.45 -10.19
C PRO A 115 -15.09 24.99 -11.14
N ASP A 116 -15.91 24.12 -11.69
CA ASP A 116 -16.98 24.43 -12.66
C ASP A 116 -18.39 24.24 -12.09
N ASN A 117 -18.49 23.99 -10.77
CA ASN A 117 -19.77 23.72 -10.08
C ASN A 117 -20.57 22.57 -10.71
N ASP A 118 -19.87 21.53 -11.17
CA ASP A 118 -20.52 20.33 -11.69
C ASP A 118 -21.46 19.70 -10.64
N PRO A 119 -22.72 19.39 -10.96
CA PRO A 119 -23.68 18.86 -10.00
C PRO A 119 -23.30 17.48 -9.43
N ARG A 120 -22.42 16.75 -10.10
CA ARG A 120 -21.88 15.46 -9.62
C ARG A 120 -20.85 15.61 -8.50
N GLY A 121 -20.40 16.84 -8.21
CA GLY A 121 -19.48 17.16 -7.13
C GLY A 121 -18.02 17.30 -7.56
N ALA A 122 -17.11 17.06 -6.61
CA ALA A 122 -15.68 17.22 -6.84
C ALA A 122 -15.13 16.17 -7.82
N TRP A 123 -14.23 16.59 -8.70
CA TRP A 123 -13.59 15.74 -9.69
C TRP A 123 -12.10 16.04 -9.83
N THR A 124 -11.37 15.09 -10.39
CA THR A 124 -9.99 15.26 -10.87
C THR A 124 -9.93 14.93 -12.36
N SER A 125 -8.90 15.40 -13.06
CA SER A 125 -8.78 15.17 -14.49
C SER A 125 -7.66 14.19 -14.82
N VAL A 126 -7.94 13.25 -15.73
CA VAL A 126 -6.96 12.32 -16.26
C VAL A 126 -6.74 12.52 -17.74
N SER A 127 -5.52 12.24 -18.23
CA SER A 127 -5.21 12.38 -19.67
C SER A 127 -6.14 11.53 -20.53
N TYR A 128 -6.59 12.09 -21.63
CA TYR A 128 -7.36 11.40 -22.70
C TYR A 128 -6.44 10.72 -23.72
N VAL A 129 -5.16 11.16 -23.79
CA VAL A 129 -4.14 10.63 -24.69
C VAL A 129 -3.58 9.31 -24.18
N ASN A 130 -3.51 8.31 -25.05
CA ASN A 130 -2.90 7.02 -24.80
C ASN A 130 -1.37 7.11 -25.01
N PRO A 131 -0.52 6.42 -24.24
CA PRO A 131 0.90 6.29 -24.55
C PRO A 131 1.19 5.58 -25.88
N ALA A 132 0.30 4.66 -26.31
CA ALA A 132 0.43 3.94 -27.57
C ALA A 132 0.20 4.83 -28.78
N THR A 133 0.90 4.53 -29.88
CA THR A 133 0.76 5.28 -31.13
C THR A 133 -0.51 4.91 -31.91
N LYS A 134 -0.85 5.74 -32.89
CA LYS A 134 -1.96 5.49 -33.82
C LYS A 134 -1.80 4.19 -34.59
N GLU A 135 -0.58 3.85 -35.00
CA GLU A 135 -0.25 2.60 -35.69
C GLU A 135 -0.48 1.38 -34.78
N GLN A 136 -0.18 1.50 -33.50
CA GLN A 136 -0.40 0.42 -32.52
C GLN A 136 -1.87 0.25 -32.13
N ARG A 137 -2.65 1.34 -32.23
CA ARG A 137 -4.07 1.39 -31.84
C ARG A 137 -4.91 2.17 -32.86
N PRO A 138 -5.02 1.71 -34.12
CA PRO A 138 -5.71 2.45 -35.18
C PRO A 138 -7.20 2.67 -34.90
N ASN A 139 -7.86 1.75 -34.20
CA ASN A 139 -9.26 1.86 -33.77
C ASN A 139 -9.50 2.98 -32.73
N LEU A 140 -8.45 3.47 -32.08
CA LEU A 140 -8.50 4.56 -31.11
C LEU A 140 -7.98 5.88 -31.70
N SER A 141 -7.89 5.99 -33.04
CA SER A 141 -7.42 7.16 -33.76
C SER A 141 -8.57 7.78 -34.58
N TYR A 142 -9.12 8.86 -34.07
CA TYR A 142 -10.22 9.61 -34.67
C TYR A 142 -10.20 11.06 -34.20
N PRO A 143 -10.75 12.03 -34.96
CA PRO A 143 -10.79 13.43 -34.55
C PRO A 143 -11.74 13.63 -33.37
N LEU A 144 -11.35 14.52 -32.43
CA LEU A 144 -12.18 15.00 -31.32
C LEU A 144 -12.62 16.42 -31.59
N PHE A 145 -13.83 16.76 -31.20
CA PHE A 145 -14.37 18.13 -31.34
C PHE A 145 -14.26 18.88 -30.02
N ASN A 146 -13.64 20.05 -30.03
CA ASN A 146 -13.63 20.98 -28.90
C ASN A 146 -14.80 21.97 -29.06
N PRO A 147 -15.85 21.89 -28.24
CA PRO A 147 -17.03 22.73 -28.38
C PRO A 147 -16.80 24.20 -27.97
N ILE A 148 -15.71 24.49 -27.26
CA ILE A 148 -15.40 25.85 -26.76
C ILE A 148 -14.71 26.67 -27.84
N THR A 149 -13.78 26.07 -28.57
CA THR A 149 -13.06 26.72 -29.68
C THR A 149 -13.67 26.41 -31.04
N GLU A 150 -14.71 25.55 -31.11
CA GLU A 150 -15.35 25.07 -32.34
C GLU A 150 -14.37 24.42 -33.32
N THR A 151 -13.29 23.82 -32.81
CA THR A 151 -12.24 23.19 -33.60
C THR A 151 -12.20 21.68 -33.45
N THR A 152 -11.76 21.03 -34.51
CA THR A 152 -11.47 19.59 -34.47
C THR A 152 -9.99 19.38 -34.20
N VAL A 153 -9.67 18.51 -33.24
CA VAL A 153 -8.32 18.20 -32.85
C VAL A 153 -8.00 16.71 -33.04
N ASP A 154 -6.79 16.44 -33.46
CA ASP A 154 -6.25 15.11 -33.59
C ASP A 154 -4.83 15.08 -33.05
N HIS A 155 -4.44 14.00 -32.34
CA HIS A 155 -3.10 13.90 -31.83
C HIS A 155 -2.12 13.51 -32.94
N PRO A 156 -0.97 14.15 -33.12
CA PRO A 156 -0.09 13.89 -34.25
C PRO A 156 0.43 12.44 -34.30
N THR A 157 0.69 11.82 -33.16
CA THR A 157 1.36 10.51 -33.07
C THR A 157 0.58 9.48 -32.27
N ASN A 158 -0.06 9.89 -31.15
CA ASN A 158 -0.66 8.97 -30.18
C ASN A 158 -2.14 8.75 -30.44
N ALA A 159 -2.62 7.57 -30.06
CA ALA A 159 -4.03 7.24 -30.04
C ALA A 159 -4.74 7.84 -28.81
N TRP A 160 -6.06 7.77 -28.77
CA TRP A 160 -6.86 8.09 -27.58
C TRP A 160 -6.95 6.89 -26.64
N LYS A 161 -7.39 7.12 -25.40
CA LYS A 161 -7.59 6.04 -24.43
C LYS A 161 -8.89 5.27 -24.62
N TYR A 162 -9.86 5.89 -25.30
CA TYR A 162 -11.24 5.38 -25.38
C TYR A 162 -11.66 5.23 -26.84
N GLU A 163 -12.56 4.29 -27.09
CA GLU A 163 -13.18 4.12 -28.40
C GLU A 163 -14.16 5.25 -28.71
N LYS A 164 -14.48 5.44 -30.00
CA LYS A 164 -15.34 6.52 -30.46
C LYS A 164 -16.71 6.51 -29.77
N ALA A 165 -17.33 5.35 -29.58
CA ALA A 165 -18.62 5.25 -28.88
C ALA A 165 -18.54 5.77 -27.42
N THR A 166 -17.45 5.41 -26.71
CA THR A 166 -17.19 5.91 -25.35
C THR A 166 -16.90 7.41 -25.33
N TYR A 167 -16.19 7.93 -26.33
CA TYR A 167 -16.00 9.37 -26.49
C TYR A 167 -17.34 10.10 -26.66
N GLU A 168 -18.22 9.61 -27.52
CA GLU A 168 -19.54 10.19 -27.72
C GLU A 168 -20.39 10.16 -26.43
N GLN A 169 -20.24 9.13 -25.61
CA GLN A 169 -20.85 9.10 -24.28
C GLN A 169 -20.24 10.16 -23.36
N HIS A 170 -18.93 10.29 -23.30
CA HIS A 170 -18.26 11.31 -22.49
C HIS A 170 -18.64 12.74 -22.90
N VAL A 171 -18.88 12.96 -24.18
CA VAL A 171 -19.40 14.26 -24.68
C VAL A 171 -20.83 14.50 -24.17
N ARG A 172 -21.73 13.51 -24.30
CA ARG A 172 -23.13 13.65 -23.82
C ARG A 172 -23.21 13.87 -22.30
N GLU A 173 -22.27 13.28 -21.57
CA GLU A 173 -22.19 13.38 -20.10
C GLU A 173 -21.37 14.60 -19.62
N ASP A 174 -20.92 15.47 -20.50
CA ASP A 174 -20.05 16.63 -20.20
C ASP A 174 -18.85 16.24 -19.33
N ARG A 175 -18.15 15.17 -19.75
CA ARG A 175 -16.97 14.66 -19.03
C ARG A 175 -15.64 15.15 -19.59
N LEU A 176 -15.66 15.85 -20.71
CA LEU A 176 -14.43 16.33 -21.36
C LEU A 176 -14.06 17.72 -20.84
N TYR A 177 -12.90 17.79 -20.20
CA TYR A 177 -12.35 19.05 -19.71
C TYR A 177 -11.24 19.55 -20.64
N TRP A 178 -11.46 20.69 -21.26
CA TRP A 178 -10.57 21.33 -22.24
C TRP A 178 -9.65 22.39 -21.62
N GLY A 179 -9.46 22.35 -20.30
CA GLY A 179 -8.73 23.38 -19.57
C GLY A 179 -9.63 24.50 -19.06
N ARG A 180 -9.05 25.37 -18.24
CA ARG A 180 -9.78 26.48 -17.61
C ARG A 180 -10.33 27.49 -18.63
N THR A 181 -9.59 27.72 -19.73
CA THR A 181 -9.99 28.62 -20.83
C THR A 181 -10.60 27.89 -22.02
N GLY A 182 -10.61 26.54 -21.98
CA GLY A 182 -11.05 25.74 -23.12
C GLY A 182 -10.00 25.54 -24.22
N GLU A 183 -8.79 26.07 -24.07
CA GLU A 183 -7.75 26.12 -25.09
C GLU A 183 -6.69 25.00 -24.98
N ASN A 184 -6.90 23.99 -24.12
CA ASN A 184 -5.98 22.85 -24.08
C ASN A 184 -5.97 22.17 -25.47
N SER A 185 -4.78 21.80 -25.95
CA SER A 185 -4.57 21.07 -27.20
C SER A 185 -5.36 19.75 -27.25
N TYR A 186 -5.56 19.11 -26.11
CA TYR A 186 -6.28 17.85 -25.98
C TYR A 186 -7.14 17.86 -24.72
N PRO A 187 -8.30 17.17 -24.73
CA PRO A 187 -9.15 17.10 -23.56
C PRO A 187 -8.52 16.22 -22.48
N ARG A 188 -9.01 16.41 -21.27
CA ARG A 188 -8.84 15.50 -20.14
C ARG A 188 -10.21 14.96 -19.74
N LEU A 189 -10.26 13.77 -19.14
CA LEU A 189 -11.51 13.20 -18.65
C LEU A 189 -11.73 13.57 -17.20
N LYS A 190 -12.90 14.13 -16.86
CA LYS A 190 -13.34 14.31 -15.47
C LYS A 190 -13.61 12.94 -14.83
N LYS A 191 -13.01 12.70 -13.66
CA LYS A 191 -13.26 11.54 -12.77
C LYS A 191 -13.82 12.07 -11.46
N PHE A 192 -15.06 11.73 -11.15
CA PHE A 192 -15.76 12.26 -9.99
C PHE A 192 -15.45 11.45 -8.72
N LEU A 193 -15.29 12.15 -7.59
CA LEU A 193 -15.09 11.52 -6.31
C LEU A 193 -16.32 10.70 -5.88
N SER A 194 -17.51 11.18 -6.22
CA SER A 194 -18.79 10.48 -5.97
C SER A 194 -18.94 9.13 -6.67
N GLU A 195 -18.14 8.88 -7.72
CA GLU A 195 -18.15 7.63 -8.49
C GLU A 195 -17.08 6.63 -7.99
N MET A 196 -16.30 7.00 -6.97
CA MET A 196 -15.28 6.14 -6.40
C MET A 196 -15.88 5.26 -5.30
N ASP A 197 -15.43 4.01 -5.22
CA ASP A 197 -15.92 3.02 -4.23
C ASP A 197 -15.53 3.34 -2.78
N GLY A 198 -14.93 4.50 -2.51
CA GLY A 198 -14.42 4.85 -1.17
C GLY A 198 -13.18 4.07 -0.75
N VAL A 199 -12.67 3.21 -1.63
CA VAL A 199 -11.48 2.38 -1.40
C VAL A 199 -10.47 2.56 -2.53
N MET A 200 -9.23 2.13 -2.28
CA MET A 200 -8.14 2.17 -3.25
C MET A 200 -7.20 0.99 -3.05
N VAL A 201 -6.43 0.65 -4.06
CA VAL A 201 -5.36 -0.34 -3.93
C VAL A 201 -4.24 0.27 -3.09
N PRO A 202 -3.76 -0.42 -2.03
CA PRO A 202 -2.67 0.10 -1.21
C PRO A 202 -1.36 0.15 -2.00
N VAL A 203 -0.50 1.08 -1.61
CA VAL A 203 0.87 1.17 -2.15
C VAL A 203 1.84 0.43 -1.24
N ASP A 204 2.97 -0.01 -1.80
CA ASP A 204 4.03 -0.71 -1.08
C ASP A 204 5.03 0.23 -0.36
N LEU A 205 4.90 1.54 -0.52
CA LEU A 205 5.67 2.54 0.23
C LEU A 205 4.80 3.12 1.36
N TRP A 206 5.14 2.73 2.61
CA TRP A 206 4.42 3.18 3.79
C TRP A 206 5.18 4.29 4.51
N ARG A 207 4.60 5.48 4.47
CA ARG A 207 5.17 6.67 5.09
C ARG A 207 4.95 6.68 6.60
N GLN A 208 5.90 7.28 7.31
CA GLN A 208 5.83 7.43 8.77
C GLN A 208 4.61 8.24 9.25
N GLU A 209 4.08 9.12 8.40
CA GLU A 209 2.86 9.91 8.68
C GLU A 209 1.64 9.02 8.96
N ASP A 210 1.58 7.86 8.28
CA ASP A 210 0.45 6.92 8.35
C ASP A 210 0.72 5.71 9.26
N THR A 211 2.00 5.44 9.59
CA THR A 211 2.41 4.18 10.25
C THR A 211 3.26 4.40 11.49
N GLY A 212 3.56 5.66 11.83
CA GLY A 212 4.42 5.98 12.95
C GLY A 212 5.90 5.64 12.71
N THR A 213 6.73 5.97 13.68
CA THR A 213 8.18 5.71 13.67
C THR A 213 8.61 4.85 14.86
N THR A 214 9.80 4.24 14.76
CA THR A 214 10.41 3.50 15.87
C THR A 214 10.61 4.38 17.12
N ASP A 215 10.99 5.66 16.92
CA ASP A 215 11.21 6.60 18.02
C ASP A 215 9.89 6.94 18.73
N GLN A 216 8.80 7.11 17.98
CA GLN A 216 7.46 7.31 18.53
C GLN A 216 7.02 6.09 19.33
N ALA A 217 7.16 4.88 18.76
CA ALA A 217 6.79 3.64 19.43
C ALA A 217 7.53 3.43 20.76
N SER A 218 8.83 3.77 20.81
CA SER A 218 9.62 3.67 22.04
C SER A 218 9.13 4.64 23.14
N LYS A 219 8.76 5.87 22.76
CA LYS A 219 8.17 6.87 23.67
C LYS A 219 6.80 6.45 24.17
N ASP A 220 5.95 5.90 23.30
CA ASP A 220 4.60 5.46 23.66
C ASP A 220 4.67 4.34 24.71
N ILE A 221 5.60 3.39 24.54
CA ILE A 221 5.82 2.32 25.54
C ILE A 221 6.38 2.89 26.85
N GLU A 222 7.34 3.82 26.79
CA GLU A 222 7.87 4.46 27.96
C GLU A 222 6.78 5.23 28.73
N ASN A 223 5.93 5.94 28.04
CA ASN A 223 4.79 6.64 28.65
C ASN A 223 3.78 5.67 29.27
N LEU A 224 3.51 4.54 28.61
CA LEU A 224 2.55 3.55 29.11
C LEU A 224 3.07 2.77 30.34
N LEU A 225 4.35 2.40 30.32
CA LEU A 225 4.96 1.55 31.35
C LEU A 225 5.79 2.31 32.41
N GLY A 226 5.93 3.64 32.23
CA GLY A 226 6.70 4.50 33.13
C GLY A 226 8.22 4.36 33.01
N ARG A 227 8.71 3.53 32.11
CA ARG A 227 10.14 3.32 31.87
C ARG A 227 10.42 2.72 30.50
N LYS A 228 11.63 2.92 30.00
CA LYS A 228 12.10 2.33 28.75
C LYS A 228 12.29 0.79 28.91
N MET A 229 11.47 0.01 28.23
CA MET A 229 11.49 -1.46 28.27
C MET A 229 12.06 -2.10 27.01
N PHE A 230 11.95 -1.42 25.85
CA PHE A 230 12.40 -1.90 24.54
C PHE A 230 13.07 -0.79 23.75
N ASP A 231 14.14 -1.14 23.02
CA ASP A 231 14.92 -0.19 22.22
C ASP A 231 14.37 0.05 20.82
N PHE A 232 13.69 -0.92 20.21
CA PHE A 232 13.26 -0.90 18.82
C PHE A 232 11.83 -1.44 18.66
N SER A 233 10.89 -0.85 19.40
CA SER A 233 9.48 -1.22 19.29
C SER A 233 8.91 -0.81 17.95
N LYS A 234 7.99 -1.61 17.41
CA LYS A 234 7.20 -1.21 16.26
C LYS A 234 6.04 -0.30 16.71
N PRO A 235 5.68 0.73 15.94
CA PRO A 235 4.51 1.53 16.25
C PRO A 235 3.22 0.71 16.06
N LYS A 236 2.25 0.94 16.93
CA LYS A 236 0.94 0.28 16.84
C LYS A 236 0.21 0.62 15.54
N GLU A 237 0.40 1.82 15.03
CA GLU A 237 -0.17 2.32 13.77
C GLU A 237 0.26 1.45 12.58
N LEU A 238 1.51 0.98 12.57
CA LEU A 238 2.01 0.04 11.56
C LEU A 238 1.22 -1.28 11.60
N VAL A 239 1.05 -1.84 12.79
CA VAL A 239 0.30 -3.09 12.96
C VAL A 239 -1.19 -2.88 12.68
N MET A 240 -1.77 -1.80 13.13
CA MET A 240 -3.16 -1.44 12.83
C MET A 240 -3.40 -1.33 11.31
N ARG A 241 -2.46 -0.74 10.57
CA ARG A 241 -2.53 -0.68 9.11
C ARG A 241 -2.49 -2.08 8.47
N ILE A 242 -1.58 -2.95 8.91
CA ILE A 242 -1.54 -4.36 8.46
C ILE A 242 -2.90 -5.02 8.69
N LEU A 243 -3.42 -4.92 9.90
CA LEU A 243 -4.70 -5.53 10.26
C LEU A 243 -5.86 -4.95 9.44
N SER A 244 -5.92 -3.63 9.26
CA SER A 244 -6.98 -2.98 8.50
C SER A 244 -6.99 -3.34 7.02
N LEU A 245 -5.85 -3.73 6.44
CA LEU A 245 -5.77 -4.22 5.06
C LEU A 245 -6.27 -5.65 4.91
N MET A 246 -6.02 -6.51 5.92
CA MET A 246 -6.23 -7.95 5.82
C MET A 246 -7.56 -8.42 6.45
N ILE A 247 -8.02 -7.74 7.48
CA ILE A 247 -9.18 -8.13 8.29
C ILE A 247 -10.19 -6.99 8.43
N ASN A 248 -10.54 -6.36 7.30
CA ASN A 248 -11.54 -5.31 7.26
C ASN A 248 -12.96 -5.89 7.10
N GLY A 249 -13.97 -5.05 7.40
CA GLY A 249 -15.37 -5.44 7.31
C GLY A 249 -15.83 -6.33 8.47
N ASP A 250 -17.08 -6.80 8.39
CA ASP A 250 -17.70 -7.58 9.47
C ASP A 250 -17.07 -8.97 9.61
N GLU A 251 -16.64 -9.60 8.53
CA GLU A 251 -15.96 -10.90 8.52
C GLU A 251 -14.61 -10.88 9.24
N GLY A 252 -13.95 -9.73 9.33
CA GLY A 252 -12.66 -9.58 10.00
C GLY A 252 -12.77 -9.25 11.49
N LYS A 253 -13.97 -9.11 12.06
CA LYS A 253 -14.16 -8.69 13.46
C LYS A 253 -13.86 -9.77 14.50
N ASP A 254 -13.81 -11.03 14.11
CA ASP A 254 -13.50 -12.18 14.97
C ASP A 254 -12.19 -12.90 14.57
N ALA A 255 -11.39 -12.30 13.70
CA ALA A 255 -10.15 -12.87 13.20
C ALA A 255 -9.18 -13.26 14.32
N LEU A 256 -8.41 -14.32 14.08
CA LEU A 256 -7.33 -14.77 14.95
C LEU A 256 -5.99 -14.25 14.44
N ILE A 257 -5.28 -13.51 15.27
CA ILE A 257 -3.99 -12.91 14.98
C ILE A 257 -2.92 -13.61 15.80
N LEU A 258 -1.86 -14.11 15.16
CA LEU A 258 -0.74 -14.74 15.84
C LEU A 258 0.53 -13.90 15.67
N ASP A 259 1.11 -13.48 16.77
CA ASP A 259 2.45 -12.89 16.82
C ASP A 259 3.37 -13.76 17.67
N PHE A 260 4.21 -14.58 17.02
CA PHE A 260 5.12 -15.50 17.70
C PHE A 260 6.50 -14.89 18.02
N PHE A 261 6.68 -13.60 17.76
CA PHE A 261 7.80 -12.78 18.20
C PHE A 261 7.32 -11.50 18.88
N SER A 262 6.46 -11.64 19.86
CA SER A 262 5.65 -10.59 20.48
C SER A 262 6.38 -9.30 20.88
N GLY A 263 7.70 -9.36 21.11
CA GLY A 263 8.53 -8.20 21.41
C GLY A 263 7.94 -7.33 22.54
N SER A 264 7.54 -6.11 22.17
CA SER A 264 6.87 -5.16 23.07
C SER A 264 5.34 -5.33 23.14
N ALA A 265 4.81 -6.44 22.62
CA ALA A 265 3.38 -6.73 22.55
C ALA A 265 2.56 -5.67 21.74
N THR A 266 3.19 -5.07 20.74
CA THR A 266 2.54 -4.04 19.90
C THR A 266 1.33 -4.61 19.15
N THR A 267 1.39 -5.86 18.72
CA THR A 267 0.28 -6.55 18.06
C THR A 267 -0.93 -6.69 18.98
N ALA A 268 -0.71 -7.08 20.25
CA ALA A 268 -1.76 -7.12 21.26
C ALA A 268 -2.42 -5.75 21.44
N HIS A 269 -1.62 -4.69 21.57
CA HIS A 269 -2.12 -3.32 21.70
C HIS A 269 -2.96 -2.90 20.48
N ALA A 270 -2.48 -3.16 19.26
CA ALA A 270 -3.20 -2.84 18.04
C ALA A 270 -4.54 -3.58 17.93
N VAL A 271 -4.58 -4.87 18.27
CA VAL A 271 -5.82 -5.67 18.25
C VAL A 271 -6.83 -5.16 19.28
N MET A 272 -6.40 -4.89 20.51
CA MET A 272 -7.28 -4.34 21.55
C MET A 272 -7.85 -2.97 21.13
N GLN A 273 -7.03 -2.12 20.52
CA GLN A 273 -7.49 -0.82 20.06
C GLN A 273 -8.52 -0.95 18.92
N LEU A 274 -8.26 -1.79 17.90
CA LEU A 274 -9.22 -2.02 16.81
C LEU A 274 -10.56 -2.56 17.34
N ASN A 275 -10.52 -3.51 18.28
CA ASN A 275 -11.74 -4.03 18.91
C ASN A 275 -12.53 -2.93 19.64
N ALA A 276 -11.83 -2.00 20.31
CA ALA A 276 -12.47 -0.86 20.97
C ALA A 276 -13.07 0.14 19.97
N GLU A 277 -12.46 0.32 18.79
CA GLU A 277 -12.91 1.26 17.77
C GLU A 277 -14.12 0.77 16.97
N ASP A 278 -14.19 -0.53 16.65
CA ASP A 278 -15.19 -1.09 15.77
C ASP A 278 -16.13 -2.14 16.41
N GLY A 279 -15.96 -2.38 17.71
CA GLY A 279 -16.74 -3.38 18.46
C GLY A 279 -16.40 -4.82 18.09
N GLY A 280 -15.22 -5.07 17.52
CA GLY A 280 -14.75 -6.40 17.16
C GLY A 280 -14.39 -7.28 18.36
N ALA A 281 -14.24 -8.58 18.10
CA ALA A 281 -13.86 -9.61 19.07
C ALA A 281 -12.62 -10.40 18.62
N ARG A 282 -11.72 -9.73 17.89
CA ARG A 282 -10.46 -10.32 17.40
C ARG A 282 -9.64 -10.84 18.58
N LYS A 283 -8.95 -11.95 18.35
CA LYS A 283 -8.10 -12.60 19.35
C LYS A 283 -6.64 -12.56 18.91
N PHE A 284 -5.71 -12.56 19.87
CA PHE A 284 -4.28 -12.55 19.63
C PHE A 284 -3.56 -13.44 20.64
#